data_5eb71dd1fa40b503acf33ae3a7e0e8c2
#
_entry.id   5eb71dd1fa40b503acf33ae3a7e0e8c2
#
_cell.length_a   1.000
_cell.length_b   1.000
_cell.length_c   1.000
_cell.angle_alpha   90.00
_cell.angle_beta   90.00
_cell.angle_gamma   90.00
#
_symmetry.space_group_name_H-M   'P 1'
#
loop_
_entity.id
_entity.type
_entity.pdbx_description
1 polymer ?
#
loop_
_entity_poly.entity_id
_entity_poly.type
_entity_poly.pdbx_seq_one_letter_code
_entity_poly.pdbx_strand_id
1 'polypeptide(L)'
;VLGLPHGEGSKLKHTHMNTTIALDCMGGDYGPHVVVPAAVSALIKYSELQLILVGDELAIRNQLEQHPKVDQARFSIQHTSEIVGMDEPPAQVLRNKKNSSMRVSINMVRDKQAQACVSAGNTGALMATARYVLHTLAGIDRPAINTILPAIKGHTHMLDLGANVDCKAENLFQFAVMGSVLASAVDDISQPRVGLLNVGQEAIKGNDQVKEANVLLENSGLNYIGYVEGDDIFYGDVDVVVCDGFVGNVSLKTSEGVARLISHLAKQSFTKNLYTKMVALLARPILSDLKETIDPRHYNGASLLGLKGIVIKSHGGADVYSFENAIKMAIIEAQKSVPELIDRQLEHFLT
;
A
#
# COMPACT_ATOMS: atom_id res chain seq x y z
N VAL A 1 32.77 37.64 -1.84
CA VAL A 1 33.51 36.74 -2.77
C VAL A 1 34.26 35.73 -1.92
N LEU A 2 33.70 34.54 -1.70
CA LEU A 2 34.44 33.35 -1.34
C LEU A 2 33.50 32.17 -1.67
N GLY A 3 33.84 31.42 -2.74
CA GLY A 3 33.09 30.27 -3.21
C GLY A 3 33.21 29.10 -2.24
N LEU A 4 32.07 28.46 -1.98
CA LEU A 4 31.99 27.14 -1.34
C LEU A 4 32.07 26.07 -2.43
N PRO A 5 32.81 24.98 -2.22
CA PRO A 5 32.91 23.93 -3.20
C PRO A 5 31.61 23.12 -3.28
N HIS A 6 31.14 22.90 -4.50
CA HIS A 6 30.06 21.97 -4.80
C HIS A 6 30.50 20.57 -4.40
N GLY A 7 29.84 20.02 -3.38
CA GLY A 7 29.98 18.61 -2.99
C GLY A 7 29.45 17.71 -4.12
N GLU A 8 30.31 16.88 -4.66
CA GLU A 8 29.96 15.80 -5.58
C GLU A 8 28.98 14.85 -4.89
N GLY A 9 27.73 14.85 -5.34
CA GLY A 9 26.74 13.86 -4.94
C GLY A 9 27.24 12.47 -5.31
N SER A 10 27.55 11.68 -4.32
CA SER A 10 27.85 10.24 -4.45
C SER A 10 26.64 9.57 -5.13
N LYS A 11 26.74 9.33 -6.43
CA LYS A 11 25.84 8.42 -7.16
C LYS A 11 26.05 7.02 -6.58
N LEU A 12 25.22 6.63 -5.64
CA LEU A 12 25.06 5.23 -5.27
C LEU A 12 24.76 4.47 -6.56
N LYS A 13 25.67 3.60 -6.97
CA LYS A 13 25.43 2.63 -8.04
C LYS A 13 24.31 1.73 -7.58
N HIS A 14 23.06 2.02 -7.99
CA HIS A 14 21.99 1.05 -7.94
C HIS A 14 22.43 -0.14 -8.80
N THR A 15 22.76 -1.24 -8.16
CA THR A 15 22.87 -2.54 -8.82
C THR A 15 21.48 -2.81 -9.38
N HIS A 16 21.34 -2.75 -10.70
CA HIS A 16 20.11 -3.07 -11.41
C HIS A 16 19.79 -4.55 -11.19
N MET A 17 19.05 -4.86 -10.15
CA MET A 17 18.50 -6.21 -9.94
C MET A 17 17.15 -6.28 -10.63
N ASN A 18 17.00 -7.25 -11.55
CA ASN A 18 15.72 -7.56 -12.16
C ASN A 18 14.70 -7.87 -11.05
N THR A 19 13.64 -7.08 -10.98
CA THR A 19 12.57 -7.28 -9.98
C THR A 19 11.45 -8.07 -10.62
N THR A 20 11.15 -9.26 -10.08
CA THR A 20 10.04 -10.11 -10.53
C THR A 20 8.86 -9.97 -9.59
N ILE A 21 7.67 -9.66 -10.12
CA ILE A 21 6.43 -9.50 -9.35
C ILE A 21 5.36 -10.44 -9.88
N ALA A 22 4.70 -11.16 -8.99
CA ALA A 22 3.54 -11.99 -9.33
C ALA A 22 2.25 -11.16 -9.23
N LEU A 23 1.43 -11.17 -10.27
CA LEU A 23 0.17 -10.46 -10.32
C LEU A 23 -1.00 -11.45 -10.28
N ASP A 24 -1.88 -11.32 -9.29
CA ASP A 24 -3.17 -12.00 -9.25
C ASP A 24 -4.09 -11.37 -10.31
N CYS A 25 -4.09 -11.95 -11.51
CA CYS A 25 -4.84 -11.39 -12.64
C CYS A 25 -6.35 -11.57 -12.53
N MET A 26 -6.83 -12.40 -11.62
CA MET A 26 -8.26 -12.70 -11.47
C MET A 26 -8.90 -11.95 -10.31
N GLY A 27 -8.10 -11.27 -9.48
CA GLY A 27 -8.57 -10.52 -8.30
C GLY A 27 -9.23 -9.20 -8.66
N GLY A 28 -10.18 -8.76 -7.80
CA GLY A 28 -10.91 -7.50 -7.97
C GLY A 28 -12.15 -7.60 -8.87
N ASP A 29 -12.83 -6.46 -9.04
CA ASP A 29 -14.12 -6.40 -9.74
C ASP A 29 -13.99 -6.57 -11.26
N TYR A 30 -12.81 -6.27 -11.81
CA TYR A 30 -12.54 -6.26 -13.25
C TYR A 30 -11.53 -7.31 -13.72
N GLY A 31 -10.81 -7.94 -12.78
CA GLY A 31 -9.87 -9.02 -13.07
C GLY A 31 -8.87 -8.68 -14.19
N PRO A 32 -8.70 -9.57 -15.21
CA PRO A 32 -7.69 -9.39 -16.24
C PRO A 32 -7.89 -8.15 -17.12
N HIS A 33 -9.11 -7.59 -17.20
CA HIS A 33 -9.39 -6.37 -17.95
C HIS A 33 -8.70 -5.12 -17.40
N VAL A 34 -8.33 -5.14 -16.13
CA VAL A 34 -7.57 -4.05 -15.49
C VAL A 34 -6.13 -4.47 -15.23
N VAL A 35 -5.92 -5.68 -14.71
CA VAL A 35 -4.60 -6.13 -14.28
C VAL A 35 -3.64 -6.26 -15.48
N VAL A 36 -4.09 -6.81 -16.60
CA VAL A 36 -3.21 -7.02 -17.76
C VAL A 36 -2.80 -5.69 -18.42
N PRO A 37 -3.70 -4.73 -18.73
CA PRO A 37 -3.28 -3.42 -19.20
C PRO A 37 -2.37 -2.66 -18.22
N ALA A 38 -2.59 -2.77 -16.92
CA ALA A 38 -1.70 -2.19 -15.90
C ALA A 38 -0.32 -2.84 -15.91
N ALA A 39 -0.25 -4.16 -16.06
CA ALA A 39 0.99 -4.91 -16.22
C ALA A 39 1.78 -4.44 -17.45
N VAL A 40 1.11 -4.29 -18.59
CA VAL A 40 1.73 -3.77 -19.82
C VAL A 40 2.25 -2.35 -19.63
N SER A 41 1.46 -1.46 -19.01
CA SER A 41 1.90 -0.10 -18.69
C SER A 41 3.14 -0.08 -17.79
N ALA A 42 3.16 -0.91 -16.75
CA ALA A 42 4.30 -1.05 -15.86
C ALA A 42 5.55 -1.58 -16.59
N LEU A 43 5.41 -2.59 -17.45
CA LEU A 43 6.53 -3.10 -18.26
C LEU A 43 7.13 -2.04 -19.19
N ILE A 44 6.31 -1.12 -19.72
CA ILE A 44 6.78 0.00 -20.54
C ILE A 44 7.56 1.01 -19.71
N LYS A 45 7.09 1.30 -18.48
CA LYS A 45 7.70 2.32 -17.62
C LYS A 45 8.97 1.85 -16.89
N TYR A 46 9.02 0.58 -16.48
CA TYR A 46 10.10 0.03 -15.65
C TYR A 46 10.88 -1.02 -16.42
N SER A 47 12.06 -0.66 -16.94
CA SER A 47 12.90 -1.50 -17.80
C SER A 47 13.33 -2.81 -17.14
N GLU A 48 13.59 -2.80 -15.83
CA GLU A 48 14.10 -3.94 -15.06
C GLU A 48 12.99 -4.83 -14.46
N LEU A 49 11.71 -4.52 -14.77
CA LEU A 49 10.58 -5.27 -14.24
C LEU A 49 10.35 -6.55 -15.04
N GLN A 50 10.19 -7.66 -14.33
CA GLN A 50 9.68 -8.94 -14.82
C GLN A 50 8.34 -9.22 -14.16
N LEU A 51 7.39 -9.82 -14.89
CA LEU A 51 6.07 -10.12 -14.32
C LEU A 51 5.71 -11.60 -14.50
N ILE A 52 5.02 -12.15 -13.51
CA ILE A 52 4.33 -13.44 -13.60
C ILE A 52 2.84 -13.16 -13.51
N LEU A 53 2.13 -13.34 -14.61
CA LEU A 53 0.68 -13.15 -14.71
C LEU A 53 -0.02 -14.43 -14.29
N VAL A 54 -0.69 -14.42 -13.13
CA VAL A 54 -1.28 -15.63 -12.54
C VAL A 54 -2.80 -15.61 -12.71
N GLY A 55 -3.35 -16.61 -13.40
CA GLY A 55 -4.80 -16.69 -13.62
C GLY A 55 -5.20 -17.56 -14.80
N ASP A 56 -6.41 -17.36 -15.29
CA ASP A 56 -6.88 -18.03 -16.50
C ASP A 56 -6.07 -17.59 -17.72
N GLU A 57 -5.30 -18.52 -18.29
CA GLU A 57 -4.38 -18.23 -19.38
C GLU A 57 -5.10 -17.67 -20.60
N LEU A 58 -6.28 -18.20 -20.94
CA LEU A 58 -7.04 -17.72 -22.11
C LEU A 58 -7.50 -16.28 -21.91
N ALA A 59 -8.03 -15.97 -20.74
CA ALA A 59 -8.47 -14.62 -20.39
C ALA A 59 -7.31 -13.60 -20.40
N ILE A 60 -6.14 -14.01 -19.88
CA ILE A 60 -4.92 -13.19 -19.89
C ILE A 60 -4.44 -12.96 -21.32
N ARG A 61 -4.34 -14.00 -22.15
CA ARG A 61 -3.89 -13.90 -23.56
C ARG A 61 -4.82 -13.02 -24.39
N ASN A 62 -6.13 -13.13 -24.24
CA ASN A 62 -7.11 -12.30 -24.93
C ASN A 62 -6.92 -10.79 -24.63
N GLN A 63 -6.49 -10.45 -23.41
CA GLN A 63 -6.14 -9.06 -23.06
C GLN A 63 -4.79 -8.64 -23.66
N LEU A 64 -3.78 -9.51 -23.63
CA LEU A 64 -2.45 -9.23 -24.18
C LEU A 64 -2.48 -9.02 -25.71
N GLU A 65 -3.38 -9.67 -26.44
CA GLU A 65 -3.57 -9.47 -27.88
C GLU A 65 -3.89 -8.00 -28.23
N GLN A 66 -4.50 -7.25 -27.31
CA GLN A 66 -4.76 -5.83 -27.48
C GLN A 66 -3.49 -4.96 -27.33
N HIS A 67 -2.37 -5.57 -26.90
CA HIS A 67 -1.11 -4.91 -26.62
C HIS A 67 0.09 -5.59 -27.35
N PRO A 68 0.08 -5.66 -28.68
CA PRO A 68 1.05 -6.47 -29.45
C PRO A 68 2.51 -6.00 -29.35
N LYS A 69 2.74 -4.80 -28.82
CA LYS A 69 4.10 -4.22 -28.68
C LYS A 69 4.77 -4.54 -27.34
N VAL A 70 4.10 -5.26 -26.44
CA VAL A 70 4.71 -5.64 -25.15
C VAL A 70 5.80 -6.68 -25.37
N ASP A 71 6.95 -6.48 -24.70
CA ASP A 71 8.06 -7.43 -24.76
C ASP A 71 7.70 -8.74 -24.05
N GLN A 72 7.49 -9.79 -24.83
CA GLN A 72 7.07 -11.11 -24.32
C GLN A 72 8.16 -11.81 -23.49
N ALA A 73 9.42 -11.41 -23.61
CA ALA A 73 10.51 -11.96 -22.80
C ALA A 73 10.46 -11.47 -21.34
N ARG A 74 9.68 -10.43 -21.06
CA ARG A 74 9.61 -9.78 -19.75
C ARG A 74 8.41 -10.19 -18.90
N PHE A 75 7.61 -11.14 -19.36
CA PHE A 75 6.56 -11.73 -18.55
C PHE A 75 6.38 -13.21 -18.85
N SER A 76 5.82 -13.93 -17.90
CA SER A 76 5.36 -15.30 -18.06
C SER A 76 3.92 -15.41 -17.57
N ILE A 77 3.20 -16.44 -18.04
CA ILE A 77 1.83 -16.73 -17.57
C ILE A 77 1.87 -18.02 -16.76
N GLN A 78 1.33 -17.94 -15.54
CA GLN A 78 1.07 -19.11 -14.72
C GLN A 78 -0.43 -19.39 -14.71
N HIS A 79 -0.84 -20.44 -15.39
CA HIS A 79 -2.26 -20.80 -15.45
C HIS A 79 -2.78 -21.27 -14.10
N THR A 80 -3.97 -20.77 -13.74
CA THR A 80 -4.80 -21.30 -12.66
C THR A 80 -6.28 -21.17 -13.05
N SER A 81 -7.11 -22.13 -12.63
CA SER A 81 -8.56 -22.14 -12.93
C SER A 81 -9.42 -21.68 -11.76
N GLU A 82 -8.87 -21.58 -10.54
CA GLU A 82 -9.62 -21.19 -9.35
C GLU A 82 -9.54 -19.67 -9.12
N ILE A 83 -10.67 -19.06 -8.83
CA ILE A 83 -10.82 -17.63 -8.54
C ILE A 83 -11.40 -17.47 -7.14
N VAL A 84 -10.93 -16.48 -6.39
CA VAL A 84 -11.49 -16.07 -5.10
C VAL A 84 -12.49 -14.94 -5.33
N GLY A 85 -13.76 -15.16 -4.96
CA GLY A 85 -14.79 -14.13 -5.00
C GLY A 85 -14.58 -13.05 -3.94
N MET A 86 -15.12 -11.84 -4.20
CA MET A 86 -14.91 -10.68 -3.32
C MET A 86 -15.61 -10.79 -1.97
N ASP A 87 -16.62 -11.65 -1.86
CA ASP A 87 -17.45 -11.88 -0.67
C ASP A 87 -17.22 -13.27 -0.03
N GLU A 88 -16.26 -14.06 -0.55
CA GLU A 88 -15.97 -15.38 0.01
C GLU A 88 -15.33 -15.27 1.41
N PRO A 89 -15.82 -16.06 2.40
CA PRO A 89 -15.23 -16.06 3.73
C PRO A 89 -13.78 -16.54 3.73
N PRO A 90 -12.83 -15.81 4.36
CA PRO A 90 -11.40 -16.12 4.34
C PRO A 90 -11.04 -17.54 4.75
N ALA A 91 -11.75 -18.09 5.76
CA ALA A 91 -11.52 -19.47 6.23
C ALA A 91 -11.88 -20.53 5.19
N GLN A 92 -12.89 -20.28 4.36
CA GLN A 92 -13.27 -21.18 3.27
C GLN A 92 -12.27 -21.12 2.12
N VAL A 93 -11.81 -19.89 1.78
CA VAL A 93 -10.77 -19.68 0.77
C VAL A 93 -9.49 -20.44 1.13
N LEU A 94 -9.02 -20.32 2.37
CA LEU A 94 -7.83 -21.04 2.85
C LEU A 94 -7.92 -22.55 2.69
N ARG A 95 -9.10 -23.13 2.96
CA ARG A 95 -9.31 -24.59 2.91
C ARG A 95 -9.48 -25.10 1.49
N ASN A 96 -10.26 -24.41 0.68
CA ASN A 96 -10.84 -24.92 -0.56
C ASN A 96 -10.18 -24.36 -1.82
N LYS A 97 -9.59 -23.15 -1.78
CA LYS A 97 -9.06 -22.44 -2.96
C LYS A 97 -7.52 -22.47 -3.01
N LYS A 98 -6.95 -23.69 -2.94
CA LYS A 98 -5.48 -23.84 -2.86
C LYS A 98 -4.76 -23.53 -4.17
N ASN A 99 -5.46 -23.61 -5.30
CA ASN A 99 -4.93 -23.30 -6.64
C ASN A 99 -5.52 -22.00 -7.20
N SER A 100 -6.07 -21.13 -6.35
CA SER A 100 -6.54 -19.82 -6.80
C SER A 100 -5.37 -18.93 -7.23
N SER A 101 -5.65 -18.02 -8.16
CA SER A 101 -4.66 -17.04 -8.65
C SER A 101 -4.03 -16.25 -7.50
N MET A 102 -4.83 -15.83 -6.51
CA MET A 102 -4.37 -15.21 -5.27
C MET A 102 -3.36 -16.09 -4.52
N ARG A 103 -3.72 -17.37 -4.26
CA ARG A 103 -2.88 -18.29 -3.49
C ARG A 103 -1.57 -18.63 -4.24
N VAL A 104 -1.66 -18.85 -5.54
CA VAL A 104 -0.49 -19.17 -6.37
C VAL A 104 0.46 -17.98 -6.44
N SER A 105 -0.04 -16.75 -6.60
CA SER A 105 0.80 -15.54 -6.57
C SER A 105 1.59 -15.41 -5.25
N ILE A 106 0.94 -15.67 -4.11
CA ILE A 106 1.62 -15.64 -2.80
C ILE A 106 2.62 -16.80 -2.65
N ASN A 107 2.30 -18.00 -3.16
CA ASN A 107 3.24 -19.13 -3.17
C ASN A 107 4.52 -18.80 -3.94
N MET A 108 4.44 -18.06 -5.05
CA MET A 108 5.62 -17.63 -5.81
C MET A 108 6.55 -16.73 -5.01
N VAL A 109 5.99 -15.89 -4.11
CA VAL A 109 6.80 -15.10 -3.18
C VAL A 109 7.48 -16.01 -2.16
N ARG A 110 6.75 -16.96 -1.55
CA ARG A 110 7.30 -17.96 -0.63
C ARG A 110 8.46 -18.74 -1.27
N ASP A 111 8.28 -19.17 -2.51
CA ASP A 111 9.20 -20.03 -3.25
C ASP A 111 10.33 -19.21 -3.94
N LYS A 112 10.38 -17.88 -3.66
CA LYS A 112 11.38 -16.95 -4.20
C LYS A 112 11.40 -16.86 -5.73
N GLN A 113 10.31 -17.22 -6.38
CA GLN A 113 10.11 -17.03 -7.82
C GLN A 113 9.73 -15.58 -8.16
N ALA A 114 9.12 -14.88 -7.19
CA ALA A 114 8.85 -13.46 -7.24
C ALA A 114 9.27 -12.79 -5.92
N GLN A 115 9.68 -11.52 -5.98
CA GLN A 115 10.00 -10.74 -4.78
C GLN A 115 8.74 -10.20 -4.09
N ALA A 116 7.68 -9.97 -4.85
CA ALA A 116 6.40 -9.47 -4.33
C ALA A 116 5.22 -10.06 -5.08
N CYS A 117 4.03 -10.01 -4.47
CA CYS A 117 2.79 -10.21 -5.20
C CYS A 117 1.83 -9.02 -5.04
N VAL A 118 1.01 -8.77 -6.07
CA VAL A 118 -0.03 -7.73 -6.09
C VAL A 118 -1.38 -8.38 -6.36
N SER A 119 -2.38 -8.08 -5.55
CA SER A 119 -3.75 -8.58 -5.73
C SER A 119 -4.79 -7.50 -5.43
N ALA A 120 -5.81 -7.38 -6.29
CA ALA A 120 -7.01 -6.58 -6.04
C ALA A 120 -8.14 -7.39 -5.38
N GLY A 121 -7.92 -8.69 -5.11
CA GLY A 121 -8.93 -9.59 -4.57
C GLY A 121 -9.41 -9.25 -3.16
N ASN A 122 -10.28 -10.10 -2.61
CA ASN A 122 -10.85 -9.98 -1.27
C ASN A 122 -9.78 -9.76 -0.20
N THR A 123 -9.84 -8.65 0.52
CA THR A 123 -8.81 -8.23 1.50
C THR A 123 -8.63 -9.23 2.64
N GLY A 124 -9.74 -9.75 3.21
CA GLY A 124 -9.67 -10.72 4.28
C GLY A 124 -9.06 -12.05 3.83
N ALA A 125 -9.42 -12.51 2.62
CA ALA A 125 -8.87 -13.72 2.03
C ALA A 125 -7.38 -13.55 1.70
N LEU A 126 -6.98 -12.40 1.15
CA LEU A 126 -5.59 -12.08 0.85
C LEU A 126 -4.74 -12.07 2.12
N MET A 127 -5.19 -11.36 3.17
CA MET A 127 -4.50 -11.31 4.46
C MET A 127 -4.35 -12.69 5.10
N ALA A 128 -5.45 -13.45 5.18
CA ALA A 128 -5.43 -14.78 5.78
C ALA A 128 -4.51 -15.74 5.00
N THR A 129 -4.56 -15.67 3.66
CA THR A 129 -3.72 -16.50 2.78
C THR A 129 -2.25 -16.11 2.89
N ALA A 130 -1.95 -14.80 2.87
CA ALA A 130 -0.59 -14.31 2.99
C ALA A 130 0.04 -14.70 4.34
N ARG A 131 -0.68 -14.49 5.44
CA ARG A 131 -0.22 -14.90 6.78
C ARG A 131 0.02 -16.41 6.88
N TYR A 132 -0.86 -17.22 6.28
CA TYR A 132 -0.72 -18.69 6.30
C TYR A 132 0.47 -19.17 5.46
N VAL A 133 0.73 -18.56 4.31
CA VAL A 133 1.79 -19.00 3.36
C VAL A 133 3.16 -18.46 3.71
N LEU A 134 3.23 -17.16 4.03
CA LEU A 134 4.50 -16.46 4.22
C LEU A 134 4.94 -16.43 5.68
N HIS A 135 4.00 -16.62 6.61
CA HIS A 135 4.18 -16.40 8.05
C HIS A 135 4.59 -14.95 8.38
N THR A 136 4.53 -14.61 9.67
CA THR A 136 5.01 -13.31 10.16
C THR A 136 6.53 -13.35 10.40
N LEU A 137 7.16 -12.18 10.38
CA LEU A 137 8.53 -11.97 10.84
C LEU A 137 8.67 -12.34 12.31
N ALA A 138 9.88 -12.63 12.75
CA ALA A 138 10.17 -12.90 14.17
C ALA A 138 9.79 -11.68 15.02
N GLY A 139 9.10 -11.88 16.13
CA GLY A 139 8.63 -10.80 16.99
C GLY A 139 7.39 -10.04 16.49
N ILE A 140 6.83 -10.38 15.33
CA ILE A 140 5.56 -9.83 14.84
C ILE A 140 4.42 -10.82 15.09
N ASP A 141 3.47 -10.44 15.92
CA ASP A 141 2.31 -11.26 16.24
C ASP A 141 1.30 -11.27 15.09
N ARG A 142 1.10 -10.11 14.47
CA ARG A 142 0.08 -9.91 13.44
C ARG A 142 0.58 -8.98 12.36
N PRO A 143 0.32 -9.27 11.06
CA PRO A 143 0.59 -8.33 9.99
C PRO A 143 -0.39 -7.15 10.08
N ALA A 144 0.02 -5.98 9.59
CA ALA A 144 -0.80 -4.78 9.51
C ALA A 144 -0.95 -4.31 8.06
N ILE A 145 -2.07 -3.65 7.76
CA ILE A 145 -2.27 -2.98 6.47
C ILE A 145 -1.80 -1.54 6.60
N ASN A 146 -0.80 -1.18 5.79
CA ASN A 146 -0.36 0.20 5.63
C ASN A 146 -0.92 0.80 4.35
N THR A 147 -1.38 2.05 4.42
CA THR A 147 -1.69 2.87 3.24
C THR A 147 -1.10 4.26 3.41
N ILE A 148 -0.81 4.89 2.30
CA ILE A 148 -0.37 6.28 2.22
C ILE A 148 -1.61 7.17 2.06
N LEU A 149 -1.72 8.22 2.86
CA LEU A 149 -2.75 9.25 2.76
C LEU A 149 -2.11 10.58 2.37
N PRO A 150 -2.70 11.34 1.43
CA PRO A 150 -2.20 12.66 1.07
C PRO A 150 -2.31 13.61 2.27
N ALA A 151 -1.30 14.46 2.43
CA ALA A 151 -1.27 15.53 3.41
C ALA A 151 -0.94 16.87 2.75
N ILE A 152 -1.20 17.98 3.44
CA ILE A 152 -0.87 19.34 2.95
C ILE A 152 0.63 19.45 2.64
N LYS A 153 1.47 18.80 3.44
CA LYS A 153 2.92 18.71 3.22
C LYS A 153 3.30 17.24 2.97
N GLY A 154 3.21 16.80 1.70
CA GLY A 154 3.58 15.43 1.32
C GLY A 154 2.50 14.40 1.59
N HIS A 155 2.77 13.41 2.42
CA HIS A 155 1.84 12.31 2.73
C HIS A 155 2.14 11.71 4.11
N THR A 156 1.21 10.90 4.60
CA THR A 156 1.30 10.20 5.88
C THR A 156 1.05 8.71 5.68
N HIS A 157 1.91 7.86 6.22
CA HIS A 157 1.67 6.42 6.33
C HIS A 157 0.73 6.14 7.49
N MET A 158 -0.30 5.36 7.26
CA MET A 158 -1.26 5.00 8.31
C MET A 158 -1.35 3.48 8.47
N LEU A 159 -1.19 2.99 9.70
CA LEU A 159 -1.29 1.59 10.13
C LEU A 159 -2.17 1.51 11.38
N ASP A 160 -3.00 0.52 11.57
CA ASP A 160 -3.50 -0.53 10.74
C ASP A 160 -4.83 -0.12 10.08
N LEU A 161 -5.12 -0.58 8.87
CA LEU A 161 -6.31 -0.18 8.12
C LEU A 161 -7.30 -1.34 7.92
N GLY A 162 -7.49 -2.15 8.96
CA GLY A 162 -8.53 -3.16 9.00
C GLY A 162 -8.05 -4.60 8.97
N ALA A 163 -6.77 -4.87 9.18
CA ALA A 163 -6.27 -6.22 9.37
C ALA A 163 -6.60 -6.75 10.78
N ASN A 164 -6.55 -5.89 11.80
CA ASN A 164 -6.68 -6.25 13.20
C ASN A 164 -7.66 -5.32 13.93
N VAL A 165 -8.88 -5.77 14.16
CA VAL A 165 -9.93 -4.98 14.84
C VAL A 165 -9.63 -4.82 16.32
N ASP A 166 -9.15 -5.89 16.97
CA ASP A 166 -8.75 -5.91 18.37
C ASP A 166 -7.24 -6.02 18.46
N CYS A 167 -6.57 -4.97 18.92
CA CYS A 167 -5.13 -4.92 19.12
C CYS A 167 -4.79 -4.87 20.62
N LYS A 168 -3.61 -5.32 20.97
CA LYS A 168 -2.98 -5.03 22.25
C LYS A 168 -1.98 -3.86 22.09
N ALA A 169 -1.51 -3.31 23.20
CA ALA A 169 -0.49 -2.26 23.19
C ALA A 169 0.77 -2.69 22.42
N GLU A 170 1.21 -3.94 22.60
CA GLU A 170 2.37 -4.49 21.88
C GLU A 170 2.17 -4.56 20.37
N ASN A 171 0.93 -4.79 19.90
CA ASN A 171 0.65 -4.77 18.47
C ASN A 171 0.80 -3.34 17.91
N LEU A 172 0.29 -2.32 18.60
CA LEU A 172 0.45 -0.93 18.19
C LEU A 172 1.93 -0.53 18.15
N PHE A 173 2.72 -0.97 19.14
CA PHE A 173 4.17 -0.80 19.15
C PHE A 173 4.82 -1.47 17.93
N GLN A 174 4.49 -2.73 17.63
CA GLN A 174 5.00 -3.43 16.45
C GLN A 174 4.62 -2.72 15.15
N PHE A 175 3.40 -2.17 15.05
CA PHE A 175 2.95 -1.38 13.89
C PHE A 175 3.78 -0.10 13.74
N ALA A 176 4.11 0.57 14.85
CA ALA A 176 4.95 1.76 14.85
C ALA A 176 6.36 1.46 14.30
N VAL A 177 6.98 0.37 14.75
CA VAL A 177 8.28 -0.07 14.24
C VAL A 177 8.19 -0.36 12.74
N MET A 178 7.22 -1.16 12.31
CA MET A 178 7.04 -1.51 10.88
C MET A 178 6.80 -0.28 10.01
N GLY A 179 5.93 0.64 10.46
CA GLY A 179 5.63 1.88 9.74
C GLY A 179 6.84 2.80 9.63
N SER A 180 7.60 2.95 10.72
CA SER A 180 8.83 3.75 10.72
C SER A 180 9.88 3.19 9.75
N VAL A 181 10.07 1.87 9.73
CA VAL A 181 11.00 1.23 8.78
C VAL A 181 10.54 1.41 7.34
N LEU A 182 9.23 1.23 7.08
CA LEU A 182 8.68 1.42 5.72
C LEU A 182 8.89 2.87 5.26
N ALA A 183 8.46 3.86 6.04
CA ALA A 183 8.60 5.27 5.69
C ALA A 183 10.08 5.65 5.49
N SER A 184 10.97 5.15 6.33
CA SER A 184 12.41 5.35 6.15
C SER A 184 12.92 4.77 4.83
N ALA A 185 12.46 3.58 4.45
CA ALA A 185 12.92 2.90 3.24
C ALA A 185 12.34 3.50 1.95
N VAL A 186 11.04 3.86 1.97
CA VAL A 186 10.29 4.28 0.77
C VAL A 186 10.46 5.77 0.49
N ASP A 187 10.47 6.59 1.55
CA ASP A 187 10.52 8.05 1.45
C ASP A 187 11.92 8.62 1.73
N ASP A 188 12.91 7.76 1.99
CA ASP A 188 14.30 8.11 2.34
C ASP A 188 14.40 9.05 3.58
N ILE A 189 13.46 8.92 4.55
CA ILE A 189 13.43 9.68 5.80
C ILE A 189 14.26 8.92 6.86
N SER A 190 15.33 9.52 7.36
CA SER A 190 16.23 8.83 8.31
C SER A 190 15.59 8.51 9.67
N GLN A 191 14.71 9.37 10.16
CA GLN A 191 13.99 9.25 11.43
C GLN A 191 12.54 9.72 11.27
N PRO A 192 11.64 8.87 10.72
CA PRO A 192 10.25 9.22 10.52
C PRO A 192 9.57 9.57 11.85
N ARG A 193 8.78 10.64 11.85
CA ARG A 193 7.98 11.06 13.00
C ARG A 193 6.80 10.10 13.15
N VAL A 194 6.74 9.41 14.28
CA VAL A 194 5.70 8.42 14.57
C VAL A 194 4.72 9.00 15.58
N GLY A 195 3.44 9.06 15.23
CA GLY A 195 2.33 9.47 16.10
C GLY A 195 1.40 8.31 16.42
N LEU A 196 0.86 8.28 17.64
CA LEU A 196 -0.17 7.33 18.05
C LEU A 196 -1.53 8.02 18.00
N LEU A 197 -2.43 7.50 17.17
CA LEU A 197 -3.77 8.10 17.00
C LEU A 197 -4.58 8.03 18.29
N ASN A 198 -5.10 9.17 18.72
CA ASN A 198 -5.87 9.29 19.95
C ASN A 198 -7.02 10.32 19.77
N VAL A 199 -7.88 10.42 20.75
CA VAL A 199 -9.03 11.37 20.81
C VAL A 199 -8.64 12.76 21.34
N GLY A 200 -7.36 13.00 21.60
CA GLY A 200 -6.78 14.22 22.11
C GLY A 200 -5.34 14.01 22.53
N GLN A 201 -4.57 15.08 22.62
CA GLN A 201 -3.12 15.02 22.88
C GLN A 201 -2.77 14.92 24.38
N GLU A 202 -3.75 15.09 25.29
CA GLU A 202 -3.49 15.03 26.72
C GLU A 202 -3.30 13.59 27.20
N ALA A 203 -2.35 13.36 28.10
CA ALA A 203 -1.98 12.04 28.64
C ALA A 203 -3.14 11.25 29.29
N ILE A 204 -4.20 11.95 29.73
CA ILE A 204 -5.38 11.33 30.35
C ILE A 204 -6.38 10.78 29.32
N LYS A 205 -6.26 11.18 28.05
CA LYS A 205 -7.17 10.80 26.97
C LYS A 205 -6.86 9.41 26.43
N GLY A 206 -7.85 8.85 25.76
CA GLY A 206 -7.75 7.54 25.12
C GLY A 206 -8.12 6.37 26.03
N ASN A 207 -8.23 5.19 25.42
CA ASN A 207 -8.48 3.93 26.12
C ASN A 207 -7.17 3.36 26.72
N ASP A 208 -7.29 2.31 27.53
CA ASP A 208 -6.15 1.74 28.24
C ASP A 208 -5.10 1.19 27.28
N GLN A 209 -5.51 0.53 26.20
CA GLN A 209 -4.62 0.03 25.14
C GLN A 209 -3.74 1.13 24.53
N VAL A 210 -4.32 2.29 24.22
CA VAL A 210 -3.58 3.43 23.64
C VAL A 210 -2.61 4.02 24.67
N LYS A 211 -3.01 4.11 25.94
CA LYS A 211 -2.14 4.59 27.03
C LYS A 211 -0.95 3.65 27.29
N GLU A 212 -1.21 2.35 27.31
CA GLU A 212 -0.15 1.35 27.44
C GLU A 212 0.81 1.38 26.25
N ALA A 213 0.28 1.51 25.02
CA ALA A 213 1.09 1.65 23.82
C ALA A 213 1.97 2.92 23.83
N ASN A 214 1.43 4.04 24.34
CA ASN A 214 2.19 5.27 24.51
C ASN A 214 3.44 5.04 25.38
N VAL A 215 3.29 4.35 26.51
CA VAL A 215 4.42 4.04 27.42
C VAL A 215 5.48 3.21 26.71
N LEU A 216 5.07 2.24 25.88
CA LEU A 216 6.01 1.43 25.09
C LEU A 216 6.74 2.29 24.06
N LEU A 217 6.03 3.19 23.37
CA LEU A 217 6.58 4.05 22.34
C LEU A 217 7.54 5.11 22.90
N GLU A 218 7.22 5.73 24.04
CA GLU A 218 8.10 6.68 24.71
C GLU A 218 9.48 6.07 25.09
N ASN A 219 9.52 4.75 25.37
CA ASN A 219 10.73 4.04 25.75
C ASN A 219 11.39 3.29 24.57
N SER A 220 10.91 3.48 23.34
CA SER A 220 11.30 2.64 22.20
C SER A 220 12.56 3.11 21.45
N GLY A 221 12.97 4.35 21.60
CA GLY A 221 14.02 4.95 20.75
C GLY A 221 13.56 5.32 19.33
N LEU A 222 12.28 5.09 18.96
CA LEU A 222 11.67 5.66 17.76
C LEU A 222 11.59 7.18 17.88
N ASN A 223 11.54 7.90 16.77
CA ASN A 223 11.19 9.32 16.75
C ASN A 223 9.69 9.50 17.02
N TYR A 224 9.27 9.07 18.23
CA TYR A 224 7.89 9.14 18.66
C TYR A 224 7.55 10.56 19.09
N ILE A 225 6.51 11.15 18.48
CA ILE A 225 6.10 12.54 18.72
C ILE A 225 4.89 12.66 19.67
N GLY A 226 4.42 11.54 20.22
CA GLY A 226 3.28 11.51 21.12
C GLY A 226 1.95 11.19 20.43
N TYR A 227 0.85 11.58 21.08
CA TYR A 227 -0.49 11.45 20.53
C TYR A 227 -0.73 12.41 19.39
N VAL A 228 -1.46 11.93 18.37
CA VAL A 228 -1.96 12.72 17.24
C VAL A 228 -3.46 12.54 17.10
N GLU A 229 -4.16 13.56 16.63
CA GLU A 229 -5.59 13.52 16.37
C GLU A 229 -5.90 13.20 14.91
N GLY A 230 -7.16 12.96 14.58
CA GLY A 230 -7.56 12.52 13.24
C GLY A 230 -7.30 13.55 12.14
N ASP A 231 -7.24 14.83 12.44
CA ASP A 231 -6.92 15.91 11.51
C ASP A 231 -5.42 16.07 11.28
N ASP A 232 -4.57 15.70 12.26
CA ASP A 232 -3.10 15.72 12.13
C ASP A 232 -2.62 14.81 10.98
N ILE A 233 -3.39 13.76 10.64
CA ILE A 233 -3.11 12.86 9.50
C ILE A 233 -2.89 13.65 8.20
N PHE A 234 -3.62 14.76 8.03
CA PHE A 234 -3.65 15.52 6.79
C PHE A 234 -2.77 16.78 6.78
N TYR A 235 -2.10 17.14 7.89
CA TYR A 235 -1.22 18.32 7.94
C TYR A 235 0.19 18.04 7.38
N GLY A 236 0.70 16.80 7.53
CA GLY A 236 2.06 16.43 7.12
C GLY A 236 3.13 16.79 8.16
N ASP A 237 2.72 16.92 9.41
CA ASP A 237 3.63 17.12 10.54
C ASP A 237 3.95 15.78 11.25
N VAL A 238 3.35 14.68 10.80
CA VAL A 238 3.59 13.28 11.19
C VAL A 238 3.82 12.44 9.93
N ASP A 239 4.79 11.54 9.96
CA ASP A 239 5.13 10.69 8.82
C ASP A 239 4.44 9.31 8.90
N VAL A 240 4.24 8.82 10.13
CA VAL A 240 3.59 7.52 10.41
C VAL A 240 2.56 7.69 11.52
N VAL A 241 1.30 7.37 11.25
CA VAL A 241 0.22 7.34 12.23
C VAL A 241 -0.18 5.90 12.51
N VAL A 242 -0.19 5.53 13.78
CA VAL A 242 -0.51 4.19 14.25
C VAL A 242 -1.85 4.15 14.96
N CYS A 243 -2.66 3.17 14.64
CA CYS A 243 -3.94 2.89 15.31
C CYS A 243 -4.30 1.39 15.19
N ASP A 244 -5.37 0.96 15.85
CA ASP A 244 -5.98 -0.33 15.55
C ASP A 244 -6.73 -0.32 14.23
N GLY A 245 -6.98 -1.50 13.67
CA GLY A 245 -7.59 -1.63 12.36
C GLY A 245 -9.05 -1.19 12.28
N PHE A 246 -9.78 -1.16 13.40
CA PHE A 246 -11.14 -0.64 13.42
C PHE A 246 -11.12 0.87 13.22
N VAL A 247 -10.38 1.58 14.07
CA VAL A 247 -10.23 3.04 13.99
C VAL A 247 -9.62 3.45 12.65
N GLY A 248 -8.58 2.77 12.21
CA GLY A 248 -7.92 3.05 10.94
C GLY A 248 -8.81 2.87 9.73
N ASN A 249 -9.56 1.77 9.65
CA ASN A 249 -10.48 1.54 8.55
C ASN A 249 -11.65 2.54 8.54
N VAL A 250 -12.19 2.89 9.71
CA VAL A 250 -13.24 3.92 9.82
C VAL A 250 -12.69 5.26 9.35
N SER A 251 -11.51 5.68 9.80
CA SER A 251 -10.86 6.93 9.40
C SER A 251 -10.63 6.98 7.89
N LEU A 252 -10.08 5.93 7.30
CA LEU A 252 -9.87 5.82 5.86
C LEU A 252 -11.19 5.93 5.09
N LYS A 253 -12.20 5.15 5.45
CA LYS A 253 -13.50 5.14 4.75
C LYS A 253 -14.26 6.46 4.89
N THR A 254 -14.13 7.13 6.04
CA THR A 254 -14.70 8.47 6.26
C THR A 254 -13.99 9.48 5.35
N SER A 255 -12.68 9.48 5.31
CA SER A 255 -11.89 10.38 4.45
C SER A 255 -12.19 10.18 2.96
N GLU A 256 -12.24 8.92 2.49
CA GLU A 256 -12.68 8.59 1.14
C GLU A 256 -14.10 9.08 0.85
N GLY A 257 -15.01 8.97 1.83
CA GLY A 257 -16.39 9.44 1.73
C GLY A 257 -16.47 10.95 1.56
N VAL A 258 -15.73 11.69 2.38
CA VAL A 258 -15.65 13.16 2.32
C VAL A 258 -15.03 13.62 1.00
N ALA A 259 -13.97 12.99 0.53
CA ALA A 259 -13.34 13.31 -0.75
C ALA A 259 -14.31 13.10 -1.93
N ARG A 260 -15.09 12.00 -1.92
CA ARG A 260 -16.14 11.75 -2.92
C ARG A 260 -17.26 12.78 -2.85
N LEU A 261 -17.70 13.17 -1.64
CA LEU A 261 -18.74 14.20 -1.45
C LEU A 261 -18.28 15.55 -2.02
N ILE A 262 -17.07 16.00 -1.68
CA ILE A 262 -16.51 17.27 -2.17
C ILE A 262 -16.42 17.23 -3.70
N SER A 263 -15.91 16.13 -4.29
CA SER A 263 -15.81 15.96 -5.73
C SER A 263 -17.18 16.01 -6.42
N HIS A 264 -18.19 15.37 -5.83
CA HIS A 264 -19.56 15.39 -6.34
C HIS A 264 -20.15 16.81 -6.32
N LEU A 265 -20.06 17.51 -5.19
CA LEU A 265 -20.59 18.87 -5.04
C LEU A 265 -19.87 19.86 -5.97
N ALA A 266 -18.56 19.75 -6.10
CA ALA A 266 -17.78 20.55 -7.05
C ALA A 266 -18.28 20.32 -8.49
N LYS A 267 -18.40 19.04 -8.92
CA LYS A 267 -18.92 18.70 -10.24
C LYS A 267 -20.33 19.27 -10.46
N GLN A 268 -21.23 19.12 -9.49
CA GLN A 268 -22.58 19.65 -9.56
C GLN A 268 -22.59 21.17 -9.73
N SER A 269 -21.77 21.90 -8.95
CA SER A 269 -21.67 23.35 -9.02
C SER A 269 -21.16 23.84 -10.38
N PHE A 270 -20.11 23.20 -10.90
CA PHE A 270 -19.55 23.56 -12.20
C PHE A 270 -20.40 23.15 -13.41
N THR A 271 -21.33 22.20 -13.26
CA THR A 271 -22.19 21.75 -14.36
C THR A 271 -23.61 22.34 -14.33
N LYS A 272 -23.93 23.24 -13.38
CA LYS A 272 -25.28 23.74 -13.10
C LYS A 272 -25.92 24.48 -14.26
N ASN A 273 -25.16 25.31 -15.00
CA ASN A 273 -25.63 26.08 -16.14
C ASN A 273 -24.51 26.39 -17.13
N LEU A 274 -24.82 27.06 -18.24
CA LEU A 274 -23.83 27.38 -19.28
C LEU A 274 -22.72 28.28 -18.78
N TYR A 275 -23.02 29.24 -17.91
CA TYR A 275 -22.04 30.14 -17.32
C TYR A 275 -21.02 29.36 -16.44
N THR A 276 -21.51 28.51 -15.53
CA THR A 276 -20.62 27.71 -14.68
C THR A 276 -19.78 26.71 -15.46
N LYS A 277 -20.31 26.17 -16.59
CA LYS A 277 -19.53 25.32 -17.50
C LYS A 277 -18.41 26.11 -18.20
N MET A 278 -18.64 27.35 -18.59
CA MET A 278 -17.61 28.23 -19.17
C MET A 278 -16.52 28.54 -18.10
N VAL A 279 -16.92 28.85 -16.85
CA VAL A 279 -15.99 29.06 -15.76
C VAL A 279 -15.17 27.79 -15.51
N ALA A 280 -15.79 26.60 -15.51
CA ALA A 280 -15.08 25.33 -15.36
C ALA A 280 -14.06 25.09 -16.47
N LEU A 281 -14.36 25.49 -17.71
CA LEU A 281 -13.43 25.39 -18.84
C LEU A 281 -12.20 26.27 -18.65
N LEU A 282 -12.41 27.50 -18.19
CA LEU A 282 -11.30 28.44 -17.87
C LEU A 282 -10.50 27.97 -16.67
N ALA A 283 -11.14 27.41 -15.65
CA ALA A 283 -10.51 26.88 -14.44
C ALA A 283 -9.91 25.46 -14.61
N ARG A 284 -10.05 24.86 -15.81
CA ARG A 284 -9.63 23.48 -16.07
C ARG A 284 -8.18 23.15 -15.61
N PRO A 285 -7.18 24.00 -15.85
CA PRO A 285 -5.81 23.72 -15.37
C PRO A 285 -5.75 23.58 -13.84
N ILE A 286 -6.36 24.53 -13.12
CA ILE A 286 -6.39 24.53 -11.64
C ILE A 286 -7.15 23.33 -11.09
N LEU A 287 -8.30 23.01 -11.70
CA LEU A 287 -9.11 21.85 -11.30
C LEU A 287 -8.40 20.52 -11.60
N SER A 288 -7.60 20.47 -12.67
CA SER A 288 -6.80 19.29 -13.01
C SER A 288 -5.67 19.08 -12.00
N ASP A 289 -4.96 20.14 -11.63
CA ASP A 289 -3.90 20.12 -10.64
C ASP A 289 -4.42 19.73 -9.26
N LEU A 290 -5.52 20.34 -8.82
CA LEU A 290 -6.18 19.96 -7.58
C LEU A 290 -6.62 18.49 -7.58
N LYS A 291 -7.22 18.03 -8.69
CA LYS A 291 -7.64 16.63 -8.84
C LYS A 291 -6.44 15.69 -8.78
N GLU A 292 -5.34 16.03 -9.41
CA GLU A 292 -4.12 15.23 -9.40
C GLU A 292 -3.56 15.12 -7.97
N THR A 293 -3.51 16.23 -7.24
CA THR A 293 -2.99 16.26 -5.86
C THR A 293 -3.81 15.38 -4.89
N ILE A 294 -5.15 15.39 -5.01
CA ILE A 294 -6.04 14.66 -4.10
C ILE A 294 -6.52 13.31 -4.65
N ASP A 295 -6.02 12.87 -5.81
CA ASP A 295 -6.48 11.65 -6.45
C ASP A 295 -6.03 10.40 -5.65
N PRO A 296 -6.96 9.66 -5.02
CA PRO A 296 -6.60 8.50 -4.20
C PRO A 296 -5.94 7.39 -5.02
N ARG A 297 -6.05 7.42 -6.35
CA ARG A 297 -5.44 6.44 -7.23
C ARG A 297 -3.92 6.48 -7.21
N HIS A 298 -3.31 7.65 -6.91
CA HIS A 298 -1.86 7.80 -6.74
C HIS A 298 -1.32 6.99 -5.56
N TYR A 299 -2.14 6.81 -4.52
CA TYR A 299 -1.79 6.16 -3.27
C TYR A 299 -2.33 4.72 -3.18
N ASN A 300 -2.82 4.17 -4.31
CA ASN A 300 -3.30 2.79 -4.34
C ASN A 300 -2.13 1.82 -4.26
N GLY A 301 -2.27 0.80 -3.42
CA GLY A 301 -1.24 -0.20 -3.15
C GLY A 301 -0.94 -0.24 -1.65
N ALA A 302 -1.90 -0.78 -0.86
CA ALA A 302 -1.72 -0.98 0.56
C ALA A 302 -0.77 -2.16 0.82
N SER A 303 0.28 -1.93 1.61
CA SER A 303 1.24 -2.98 1.97
C SER A 303 0.76 -3.81 3.15
N LEU A 304 0.91 -5.12 3.07
CA LEU A 304 0.69 -6.05 4.18
C LEU A 304 2.02 -6.24 4.93
N LEU A 305 2.29 -5.37 5.86
CA LEU A 305 3.57 -5.35 6.62
C LEU A 305 3.64 -6.44 7.68
N GLY A 306 4.85 -6.86 8.01
CA GLY A 306 5.12 -7.86 9.05
C GLY A 306 5.09 -9.31 8.58
N LEU A 307 4.98 -9.54 7.27
CA LEU A 307 5.11 -10.84 6.62
C LEU A 307 6.54 -11.09 6.14
N LYS A 308 6.95 -12.37 6.02
CA LYS A 308 8.26 -12.77 5.45
C LYS A 308 8.35 -12.59 3.92
N GLY A 309 7.46 -11.81 3.33
CA GLY A 309 7.45 -11.50 1.90
C GLY A 309 6.48 -10.38 1.60
N ILE A 310 6.65 -9.71 0.49
CA ILE A 310 5.92 -8.51 0.11
C ILE A 310 4.59 -8.89 -0.55
N VAL A 311 3.51 -8.38 0.01
CA VAL A 311 2.14 -8.53 -0.53
C VAL A 311 1.49 -7.17 -0.57
N ILE A 312 1.13 -6.72 -1.76
CA ILE A 312 0.47 -5.44 -1.98
C ILE A 312 -1.00 -5.66 -2.33
N LYS A 313 -1.87 -5.03 -1.57
CA LYS A 313 -3.32 -5.00 -1.81
C LYS A 313 -3.69 -3.79 -2.65
N SER A 314 -4.21 -4.01 -3.85
CA SER A 314 -4.89 -2.98 -4.64
C SER A 314 -6.37 -2.92 -4.29
N HIS A 315 -7.01 -1.78 -4.47
CA HIS A 315 -8.47 -1.64 -4.30
C HIS A 315 -9.23 -2.56 -5.25
N GLY A 316 -10.34 -3.18 -4.80
CA GLY A 316 -11.13 -4.10 -5.63
C GLY A 316 -11.66 -3.47 -6.92
N GLY A 317 -12.14 -2.24 -6.84
CA GLY A 317 -12.60 -1.44 -7.98
C GLY A 317 -11.50 -0.56 -8.63
N ALA A 318 -10.23 -0.95 -8.51
CA ALA A 318 -9.12 -0.22 -9.13
C ALA A 318 -9.27 -0.15 -10.66
N ASP A 319 -8.93 0.98 -11.25
CA ASP A 319 -8.68 1.12 -12.69
C ASP A 319 -7.23 0.77 -13.03
N VAL A 320 -6.87 0.80 -14.31
CA VAL A 320 -5.54 0.50 -14.82
C VAL A 320 -4.46 1.34 -14.14
N TYR A 321 -4.70 2.64 -13.98
CA TYR A 321 -3.77 3.56 -13.35
C TYR A 321 -3.57 3.26 -11.86
N SER A 322 -4.66 2.99 -11.15
CA SER A 322 -4.60 2.59 -9.74
C SER A 322 -3.79 1.30 -9.56
N PHE A 323 -4.08 0.27 -10.37
CA PHE A 323 -3.39 -1.01 -10.25
C PHE A 323 -1.90 -0.90 -10.61
N GLU A 324 -1.54 -0.05 -11.57
CA GLU A 324 -0.14 0.26 -11.89
C GLU A 324 0.59 0.89 -10.69
N ASN A 325 -0.06 1.77 -9.92
CA ASN A 325 0.54 2.32 -8.71
C ASN A 325 0.77 1.25 -7.63
N ALA A 326 -0.12 0.24 -7.53
CA ALA A 326 0.13 -0.91 -6.65
C ALA A 326 1.34 -1.75 -7.12
N ILE A 327 1.54 -1.93 -8.43
CA ILE A 327 2.75 -2.55 -8.98
C ILE A 327 3.99 -1.70 -8.64
N LYS A 328 3.91 -0.38 -8.78
CA LYS A 328 5.00 0.54 -8.40
C LYS A 328 5.40 0.38 -6.94
N MET A 329 4.43 0.30 -6.02
CA MET A 329 4.72 0.08 -4.60
C MET A 329 5.44 -1.26 -4.39
N ALA A 330 4.98 -2.34 -5.04
CA ALA A 330 5.64 -3.64 -4.98
C ALA A 330 7.10 -3.60 -5.48
N ILE A 331 7.38 -2.83 -6.55
CA ILE A 331 8.74 -2.63 -7.07
C ILE A 331 9.61 -1.93 -6.00
N ILE A 332 9.13 -0.84 -5.42
CA ILE A 332 9.88 -0.05 -4.45
C ILE A 332 10.21 -0.90 -3.21
N GLU A 333 9.22 -1.59 -2.65
CA GLU A 333 9.44 -2.44 -1.47
C GLU A 333 10.39 -3.61 -1.76
N ALA A 334 10.29 -4.21 -2.93
CA ALA A 334 11.21 -5.28 -3.35
C ALA A 334 12.64 -4.78 -3.51
N GLN A 335 12.85 -3.64 -4.15
CA GLN A 335 14.17 -3.03 -4.33
C GLN A 335 14.81 -2.61 -3.01
N LYS A 336 14.01 -2.16 -2.05
CA LYS A 336 14.47 -1.75 -0.72
C LYS A 336 14.54 -2.93 0.27
N SER A 337 14.06 -4.13 -0.10
CA SER A 337 14.03 -5.32 0.77
C SER A 337 13.35 -5.02 2.11
N VAL A 338 12.14 -4.47 2.06
CA VAL A 338 11.43 -3.97 3.25
C VAL A 338 11.24 -5.02 4.34
N PRO A 339 10.87 -6.28 4.05
CA PRO A 339 10.75 -7.31 5.09
C PRO A 339 12.06 -7.54 5.86
N GLU A 340 13.20 -7.58 5.18
CA GLU A 340 14.52 -7.77 5.79
C GLU A 340 14.95 -6.54 6.61
N LEU A 341 14.53 -5.34 6.21
CA LEU A 341 14.76 -4.13 7.00
C LEU A 341 13.97 -4.16 8.30
N ILE A 342 12.69 -4.55 8.23
CA ILE A 342 11.82 -4.67 9.40
C ILE A 342 12.39 -5.74 10.37
N ASP A 343 12.79 -6.90 9.87
CA ASP A 343 13.32 -8.00 10.68
C ASP A 343 14.55 -7.56 11.47
N ARG A 344 15.50 -6.87 10.82
CA ARG A 344 16.70 -6.31 11.48
C ARG A 344 16.40 -5.26 12.54
N GLN A 345 15.43 -4.38 12.28
CA GLN A 345 15.05 -3.34 13.24
C GLN A 345 14.33 -3.93 14.45
N LEU A 346 13.47 -4.94 14.24
CA LEU A 346 12.81 -5.64 15.34
C LEU A 346 13.78 -6.33 16.26
N GLU A 347 14.83 -6.98 15.73
CA GLU A 347 15.89 -7.55 16.56
C GLU A 347 16.52 -6.51 17.49
N HIS A 348 16.70 -5.28 17.01
CA HIS A 348 17.25 -4.17 17.81
C HIS A 348 16.30 -3.69 18.92
N PHE A 349 14.99 -3.73 18.70
CA PHE A 349 13.99 -3.27 19.68
C PHE A 349 13.53 -4.36 20.66
N LEU A 350 13.76 -5.65 20.35
CA LEU A 350 13.36 -6.77 21.19
C LEU A 350 14.51 -7.29 22.08
N THR A 351 15.74 -6.81 21.88
CA THR A 351 16.92 -7.08 22.74
C THR A 351 17.13 -5.96 23.73
#